data_c0c8890da2c18ad7d30dfe1bcfcf5d87
#
_entry.id   c0c8890da2c18ad7d30dfe1bcfcf5d87
#
_cell.length_a   1.000
_cell.length_b   1.000
_cell.length_c   1.000
_cell.angle_alpha   90.00
_cell.angle_beta   90.00
_cell.angle_gamma   90.00
#
_symmetry.space_group_name_H-M   'P 1'
#
loop_
_entity.id
_entity.type
_entity.pdbx_description
1 polymer ?
#
loop_
_entity_poly.entity_id
_entity_poly.type
_entity_poly.pdbx_seq_one_letter_code
_entity_poly.pdbx_strand_id
1 'polypeptide(L)'
;MKILWVKSGKLLPVDAGGKIRSYNILRQLQRYHELVLLTPYGGKRDLQYEGELEKEFPGALPMWTAAPDSSTLQRLFHYLYCFPSGVPFAIRKFTDQAAGKKIAKLMEQESFDAVVCDFLAPSLTFPKQLWGRTILFQHNVETVLWDRMLASEPSLLRRLLYRLEAGRMRRYECSSIGKFKHVIAVSEQDRAYMSQFMPGEKISVVPTGVDLEQFRAASDGQANEPLVMFTGTMNFEPNMDGVEYFCREIWPRVLRAVPNARFRIVGKEPVAAVRKLASETIEVTGTVPSVVDHLKQAWVLVVPLRMGGGTRLKIYEGMAMGRATVSTTIGAEGLDVRNGKDIILADEAEAFANAVITLLRQPEMRKRYEHAAAEAVTRFGWSSVAETFVRILGGQVPAKNLNENAVMHAGAVRA
;
A
#
# COMPACT_ATOMS: atom_id res chain seq x y z
N MET A 1 -2.63 6.14 25.54
CA MET A 1 -3.55 7.07 24.85
C MET A 1 -4.84 6.35 24.51
N LYS A 2 -5.94 7.10 24.47
CA LYS A 2 -7.22 6.66 23.91
C LYS A 2 -7.40 7.24 22.51
N ILE A 3 -7.53 6.39 21.51
CA ILE A 3 -7.50 6.77 20.09
C ILE A 3 -8.83 6.40 19.45
N LEU A 4 -9.51 7.37 18.83
CA LEU A 4 -10.63 7.12 17.93
C LEU A 4 -10.10 7.01 16.49
N TRP A 5 -10.31 5.84 15.88
CA TRP A 5 -9.91 5.58 14.50
C TRP A 5 -11.14 5.31 13.64
N VAL A 6 -11.34 6.10 12.59
CA VAL A 6 -12.49 5.97 11.70
C VAL A 6 -12.02 5.61 10.30
N LYS A 7 -12.45 4.44 9.82
CA LYS A 7 -12.12 3.91 8.50
C LYS A 7 -13.40 3.52 7.75
N SER A 8 -13.66 4.13 6.61
CA SER A 8 -14.78 3.73 5.74
C SER A 8 -14.50 2.41 5.02
N GLY A 9 -15.54 1.57 4.95
CA GLY A 9 -15.49 0.24 4.35
C GLY A 9 -14.93 -0.81 5.29
N LYS A 10 -15.04 -2.06 4.88
CA LYS A 10 -14.53 -3.21 5.63
C LYS A 10 -13.00 -3.18 5.70
N LEU A 11 -12.44 -3.39 6.90
CA LEU A 11 -11.00 -3.54 7.10
C LEU A 11 -10.53 -4.96 6.68
N LEU A 12 -11.32 -5.97 7.03
CA LEU A 12 -11.05 -7.36 6.68
C LEU A 12 -11.86 -7.78 5.42
N PRO A 13 -11.36 -8.72 4.61
CA PRO A 13 -10.01 -9.29 4.65
C PRO A 13 -8.94 -8.26 4.26
N VAL A 14 -7.69 -8.50 4.71
CA VAL A 14 -6.55 -7.60 4.47
C VAL A 14 -5.93 -7.89 3.10
N ASP A 15 -6.61 -7.47 2.04
CA ASP A 15 -6.35 -7.84 0.64
C ASP A 15 -5.90 -6.68 -0.27
N ALA A 16 -5.82 -5.47 0.27
CA ALA A 16 -5.46 -4.27 -0.48
C ALA A 16 -4.45 -3.40 0.31
N GLY A 17 -3.56 -2.71 -0.38
CA GLY A 17 -2.46 -1.96 0.23
C GLY A 17 -2.87 -0.98 1.34
N GLY A 18 -3.98 -0.25 1.14
CA GLY A 18 -4.52 0.63 2.18
C GLY A 18 -5.03 -0.12 3.41
N LYS A 19 -5.69 -1.28 3.22
CA LYS A 19 -6.12 -2.14 4.34
C LYS A 19 -4.92 -2.75 5.07
N ILE A 20 -3.90 -3.23 4.34
CA ILE A 20 -2.66 -3.78 4.91
C ILE A 20 -2.02 -2.75 5.84
N ARG A 21 -1.94 -1.49 5.39
CA ARG A 21 -1.34 -0.42 6.17
C ARG A 21 -2.16 -0.09 7.42
N SER A 22 -3.46 0.17 7.27
CA SER A 22 -4.34 0.46 8.41
C SER A 22 -4.34 -0.68 9.42
N TYR A 23 -4.52 -1.92 8.97
CA TYR A 23 -4.57 -3.11 9.80
C TYR A 23 -3.30 -3.29 10.64
N ASN A 24 -2.13 -3.24 10.00
CA ASN A 24 -0.87 -3.47 10.73
C ASN A 24 -0.56 -2.33 11.71
N ILE A 25 -0.84 -1.08 11.37
CA ILE A 25 -0.71 0.03 12.32
C ILE A 25 -1.66 -0.16 13.49
N LEU A 26 -2.94 -0.44 13.24
CA LEU A 26 -3.94 -0.68 14.28
C LEU A 26 -3.54 -1.85 15.20
N ARG A 27 -3.04 -2.95 14.63
CA ARG A 27 -2.54 -4.11 15.39
C ARG A 27 -1.39 -3.75 16.33
N GLN A 28 -0.51 -2.85 15.93
CA GLN A 28 0.57 -2.38 16.80
C GLN A 28 0.04 -1.41 17.86
N LEU A 29 -0.86 -0.50 17.49
CA LEU A 29 -1.44 0.49 18.41
C LEU A 29 -2.21 -0.17 19.55
N GLN A 30 -3.04 -1.18 19.28
CA GLN A 30 -3.86 -1.84 20.31
C GLN A 30 -3.06 -2.57 21.40
N ARG A 31 -1.76 -2.85 21.15
CA ARG A 31 -0.88 -3.49 22.15
C ARG A 31 -0.60 -2.58 23.34
N TYR A 32 -0.65 -1.26 23.14
CA TYR A 32 -0.17 -0.28 24.10
C TYR A 32 -1.14 0.87 24.34
N HIS A 33 -2.22 0.96 23.55
CA HIS A 33 -3.17 2.07 23.58
C HIS A 33 -4.61 1.55 23.56
N GLU A 34 -5.52 2.29 24.17
CA GLU A 34 -6.96 2.06 24.06
C GLU A 34 -7.42 2.52 22.67
N LEU A 35 -7.97 1.60 21.89
CA LEU A 35 -8.37 1.84 20.51
C LEU A 35 -9.88 1.69 20.36
N VAL A 36 -10.55 2.75 19.94
CA VAL A 36 -11.95 2.71 19.48
C VAL A 36 -11.96 2.77 17.97
N LEU A 37 -12.19 1.62 17.33
CA LEU A 37 -12.19 1.48 15.86
C LEU A 37 -13.63 1.54 15.34
N LEU A 38 -13.96 2.58 14.59
CA LEU A 38 -15.26 2.74 13.93
C LEU A 38 -15.14 2.44 12.43
N THR A 39 -15.87 1.41 11.96
CA THR A 39 -15.84 1.01 10.53
C THR A 39 -17.24 1.03 9.93
N PRO A 40 -17.72 2.21 9.41
CA PRO A 40 -18.96 2.23 8.65
C PRO A 40 -18.77 1.50 7.31
N TYR A 41 -19.71 0.60 6.99
CA TYR A 41 -19.69 -0.16 5.74
C TYR A 41 -21.09 -0.35 5.16
N GLY A 42 -21.19 -0.41 3.84
CA GLY A 42 -22.43 -0.58 3.08
C GLY A 42 -22.58 -1.98 2.45
N GLY A 43 -23.62 -2.13 1.64
CA GLY A 43 -23.94 -3.40 0.98
C GLY A 43 -24.79 -4.33 1.86
N LYS A 44 -24.68 -5.64 1.65
CA LYS A 44 -25.32 -6.62 2.53
C LYS A 44 -24.65 -6.64 3.89
N ARG A 45 -25.46 -6.76 4.96
CA ARG A 45 -24.92 -6.91 6.31
C ARG A 45 -24.12 -8.21 6.40
N ASP A 46 -22.96 -8.14 6.99
CA ASP A 46 -21.99 -9.23 7.08
C ASP A 46 -21.63 -9.48 8.54
N LEU A 47 -22.42 -10.37 9.16
CA LEU A 47 -22.23 -10.74 10.57
C LEU A 47 -20.92 -11.50 10.79
N GLN A 48 -20.43 -12.23 9.78
CA GLN A 48 -19.14 -12.90 9.86
C GLN A 48 -18.02 -11.87 9.97
N TYR A 49 -18.03 -10.87 9.10
CA TYR A 49 -17.08 -9.75 9.15
C TYR A 49 -17.13 -9.02 10.50
N GLU A 50 -18.36 -8.73 11.01
CA GLU A 50 -18.53 -8.05 12.29
C GLU A 50 -17.89 -8.87 13.43
N GLY A 51 -18.09 -10.19 13.46
CA GLY A 51 -17.48 -11.09 14.44
C GLY A 51 -15.97 -11.27 14.29
N GLU A 52 -15.46 -11.35 13.06
CA GLU A 52 -14.01 -11.40 12.80
C GLU A 52 -13.32 -10.10 13.22
N LEU A 53 -13.96 -8.95 12.97
CA LEU A 53 -13.43 -7.66 13.37
C LEU A 53 -13.37 -7.49 14.87
N GLU A 54 -14.43 -7.89 15.59
CA GLU A 54 -14.49 -7.84 17.07
C GLU A 54 -13.44 -8.77 17.71
N LYS A 55 -13.21 -9.95 17.11
CA LYS A 55 -12.18 -10.88 17.58
C LYS A 55 -10.78 -10.30 17.42
N GLU A 56 -10.52 -9.63 16.31
CA GLU A 56 -9.20 -9.05 15.98
C GLU A 56 -8.96 -7.72 16.72
N PHE A 57 -10.02 -6.91 16.87
CA PHE A 57 -9.99 -5.60 17.52
C PHE A 57 -11.12 -5.52 18.53
N PRO A 58 -10.92 -6.02 19.78
CA PRO A 58 -11.94 -5.99 20.83
C PRO A 58 -12.47 -4.58 21.08
N GLY A 59 -13.78 -4.42 21.09
CA GLY A 59 -14.46 -3.13 21.21
C GLY A 59 -14.57 -2.35 19.90
N ALA A 60 -14.25 -2.97 18.76
CA ALA A 60 -14.51 -2.37 17.45
C ALA A 60 -16.01 -2.12 17.24
N LEU A 61 -16.33 -1.04 16.53
CA LEU A 61 -17.68 -0.59 16.23
C LEU A 61 -17.95 -0.71 14.71
N PRO A 62 -18.23 -1.92 14.19
CA PRO A 62 -18.68 -2.05 12.82
C PRO A 62 -20.07 -1.44 12.70
N MET A 63 -20.25 -0.52 11.75
CA MET A 63 -21.54 0.13 11.50
C MET A 63 -22.03 -0.21 10.11
N TRP A 64 -22.96 -1.15 10.05
CA TRP A 64 -23.63 -1.43 8.79
C TRP A 64 -24.65 -0.33 8.47
N THR A 65 -24.58 0.18 7.26
CA THR A 65 -25.57 1.10 6.71
C THR A 65 -26.24 0.46 5.51
N ALA A 66 -27.53 0.36 5.53
CA ALA A 66 -28.32 -0.12 4.40
C ALA A 66 -28.17 0.84 3.21
N ALA A 67 -27.07 0.67 2.45
CA ALA A 67 -27.00 1.25 1.14
C ALA A 67 -27.83 0.37 0.20
N PRO A 68 -28.80 0.92 -0.56
CA PRO A 68 -29.52 0.12 -1.54
C PRO A 68 -28.50 -0.52 -2.49
N ASP A 69 -28.62 -1.82 -2.76
CA ASP A 69 -27.95 -2.48 -3.86
C ASP A 69 -28.37 -1.73 -5.14
N SER A 70 -27.59 -0.71 -5.48
CA SER A 70 -27.99 0.20 -6.53
C SER A 70 -27.72 -0.45 -7.88
N SER A 71 -28.78 -0.68 -8.66
CA SER A 71 -28.67 -0.97 -10.08
C SER A 71 -27.82 0.12 -10.77
N THR A 72 -27.26 -0.17 -11.93
CA THR A 72 -26.49 0.82 -12.70
C THR A 72 -27.26 2.13 -12.92
N LEU A 73 -28.57 2.03 -13.13
CA LEU A 73 -29.47 3.19 -13.24
C LEU A 73 -29.55 3.98 -11.92
N GLN A 74 -29.71 3.32 -10.79
CA GLN A 74 -29.75 3.99 -9.47
C GLN A 74 -28.42 4.68 -9.15
N ARG A 75 -27.28 4.08 -9.55
CA ARG A 75 -25.96 4.73 -9.42
C ARG A 75 -25.86 5.98 -10.27
N LEU A 76 -26.39 5.93 -11.51
CA LEU A 76 -26.43 7.08 -12.39
C LEU A 76 -27.32 8.21 -11.82
N PHE A 77 -28.53 7.87 -11.33
CA PHE A 77 -29.41 8.83 -10.66
C PHE A 77 -28.76 9.43 -9.41
N HIS A 78 -28.11 8.61 -8.60
CA HIS A 78 -27.38 9.10 -7.42
C HIS A 78 -26.22 10.02 -7.82
N TYR A 79 -25.49 9.68 -8.87
CA TYR A 79 -24.43 10.54 -9.41
C TYR A 79 -24.99 11.89 -9.87
N LEU A 80 -26.07 11.89 -10.66
CA LEU A 80 -26.71 13.11 -11.14
C LEU A 80 -27.28 13.96 -9.99
N TYR A 81 -27.91 13.33 -9.00
CA TYR A 81 -28.39 14.00 -7.80
C TYR A 81 -27.28 14.67 -6.99
N CYS A 82 -26.12 14.02 -6.90
CA CYS A 82 -24.95 14.55 -6.19
C CYS A 82 -24.18 15.58 -7.00
N PHE A 83 -24.41 15.67 -8.31
CA PHE A 83 -23.65 16.48 -9.24
C PHE A 83 -23.56 17.98 -8.86
N PRO A 84 -24.63 18.68 -8.42
CA PRO A 84 -24.58 20.10 -8.06
C PRO A 84 -23.72 20.40 -6.82
N SER A 85 -23.44 19.41 -5.97
CA SER A 85 -22.70 19.62 -4.72
C SER A 85 -21.24 20.02 -4.90
N GLY A 86 -20.66 19.83 -6.09
CA GLY A 86 -19.25 20.06 -6.35
C GLY A 86 -18.30 19.05 -5.66
N VAL A 87 -18.82 18.18 -4.78
CA VAL A 87 -18.04 17.13 -4.08
C VAL A 87 -17.81 15.94 -5.03
N PRO A 88 -16.60 15.38 -5.10
CA PRO A 88 -16.33 14.20 -5.91
C PRO A 88 -17.24 13.03 -5.51
N PHE A 89 -17.72 12.29 -6.49
CA PHE A 89 -18.56 11.12 -6.22
C PHE A 89 -17.81 10.06 -5.39
N ALA A 90 -16.51 9.90 -5.62
CA ALA A 90 -15.65 8.99 -4.87
C ALA A 90 -15.62 9.29 -3.35
N ILE A 91 -15.73 10.56 -2.96
CA ILE A 91 -15.82 10.95 -1.54
C ILE A 91 -17.26 10.77 -1.03
N ARG A 92 -18.24 11.21 -1.83
CA ARG A 92 -19.63 11.23 -1.39
C ARG A 92 -20.20 9.84 -1.14
N LYS A 93 -19.83 8.86 -1.95
CA LYS A 93 -20.29 7.47 -1.77
C LYS A 93 -19.88 6.84 -0.43
N PHE A 94 -18.85 7.39 0.24
CA PHE A 94 -18.39 6.95 1.54
C PHE A 94 -18.88 7.81 2.70
N THR A 95 -19.73 8.82 2.43
CA THR A 95 -20.32 9.66 3.46
C THR A 95 -21.44 8.89 4.17
N ASP A 96 -21.31 8.78 5.49
CA ASP A 96 -22.29 8.10 6.35
C ASP A 96 -22.75 9.05 7.47
N GLN A 97 -24.02 9.47 7.41
CA GLN A 97 -24.58 10.39 8.40
C GLN A 97 -24.77 9.74 9.77
N ALA A 98 -25.11 8.45 9.81
CA ALA A 98 -25.28 7.72 11.07
C ALA A 98 -23.91 7.58 11.80
N ALA A 99 -22.85 7.26 11.03
CA ALA A 99 -21.50 7.26 11.55
C ALA A 99 -21.06 8.66 12.01
N GLY A 100 -21.41 9.71 11.29
CA GLY A 100 -21.16 11.10 11.71
C GLY A 100 -21.79 11.45 13.05
N LYS A 101 -23.06 11.07 13.27
CA LYS A 101 -23.76 11.24 14.55
C LYS A 101 -23.09 10.40 15.67
N LYS A 102 -22.67 9.17 15.35
CA LYS A 102 -21.95 8.31 16.30
C LYS A 102 -20.61 8.92 16.72
N ILE A 103 -19.84 9.46 15.75
CA ILE A 103 -18.58 10.16 16.01
C ILE A 103 -18.82 11.35 16.95
N ALA A 104 -19.81 12.21 16.63
CA ALA A 104 -20.14 13.37 17.47
C ALA A 104 -20.47 12.94 18.91
N LYS A 105 -21.33 11.92 19.05
CA LYS A 105 -21.72 11.38 20.35
C LYS A 105 -20.53 10.82 21.15
N LEU A 106 -19.64 10.05 20.49
CA LEU A 106 -18.42 9.54 21.13
C LEU A 106 -17.53 10.70 21.63
N MET A 107 -17.35 11.72 20.81
CA MET A 107 -16.53 12.90 21.16
C MET A 107 -17.14 13.78 22.24
N GLU A 108 -18.44 13.68 22.49
CA GLU A 108 -19.14 14.35 23.61
C GLU A 108 -19.08 13.53 24.91
N GLN A 109 -19.14 12.21 24.80
CA GLN A 109 -19.23 11.29 25.93
C GLN A 109 -17.86 10.87 26.48
N GLU A 110 -16.84 10.89 25.64
CA GLU A 110 -15.52 10.36 25.95
C GLU A 110 -14.41 11.33 25.51
N SER A 111 -13.32 11.37 26.26
CA SER A 111 -12.12 12.12 25.88
C SER A 111 -11.18 11.22 25.09
N PHE A 112 -10.81 11.68 23.90
CA PHE A 112 -9.81 11.03 23.05
C PHE A 112 -8.55 11.88 22.98
N ASP A 113 -7.38 11.26 23.17
CA ASP A 113 -6.08 11.90 22.99
C ASP A 113 -5.79 12.18 21.53
N ALA A 114 -6.26 11.27 20.64
CA ALA A 114 -6.13 11.42 19.19
C ALA A 114 -7.39 10.92 18.46
N VAL A 115 -7.72 11.60 17.37
CA VAL A 115 -8.79 11.21 16.43
C VAL A 115 -8.20 11.09 15.04
N VAL A 116 -8.36 9.94 14.40
CA VAL A 116 -7.79 9.64 13.09
C VAL A 116 -8.90 9.39 12.08
N CYS A 117 -8.87 10.16 10.99
CA CYS A 117 -9.63 9.93 9.76
C CYS A 117 -8.76 9.14 8.78
N ASP A 118 -9.07 7.88 8.59
CA ASP A 118 -8.29 6.95 7.77
C ASP A 118 -8.76 7.03 6.31
N PHE A 119 -7.98 7.65 5.45
CA PHE A 119 -8.24 8.16 4.09
C PHE A 119 -9.02 9.49 4.03
N LEU A 120 -8.96 10.13 2.87
CA LEU A 120 -9.79 11.30 2.56
C LEU A 120 -11.27 10.95 2.39
N ALA A 121 -11.58 9.73 1.95
CA ALA A 121 -12.93 9.29 1.64
C ALA A 121 -13.93 9.47 2.79
N PRO A 122 -13.64 9.09 4.06
CA PRO A 122 -14.55 9.31 5.17
C PRO A 122 -14.57 10.75 5.72
N SER A 123 -13.82 11.68 5.16
CA SER A 123 -13.71 13.05 5.71
C SER A 123 -15.06 13.74 5.87
N LEU A 124 -16.00 13.56 4.94
CA LEU A 124 -17.36 14.09 5.02
C LEU A 124 -18.25 13.41 6.07
N THR A 125 -17.87 12.24 6.56
CA THR A 125 -18.55 11.56 7.67
C THR A 125 -18.26 12.29 8.99
N PHE A 126 -17.09 12.92 9.11
CA PHE A 126 -16.78 13.74 10.29
C PHE A 126 -17.56 15.05 10.26
N PRO A 127 -18.19 15.45 11.39
CA PRO A 127 -18.69 16.81 11.54
C PRO A 127 -17.56 17.82 11.30
N LYS A 128 -17.82 18.84 10.47
CA LYS A 128 -16.78 19.80 10.03
C LYS A 128 -16.08 20.51 11.20
N GLN A 129 -16.80 20.76 12.30
CA GLN A 129 -16.26 21.37 13.53
C GLN A 129 -15.18 20.50 14.19
N LEU A 130 -15.13 19.20 13.91
CA LEU A 130 -14.13 18.28 14.46
C LEU A 130 -12.86 18.19 13.62
N TRP A 131 -12.86 18.71 12.39
CA TRP A 131 -11.70 18.59 11.49
C TRP A 131 -10.42 19.19 12.10
N GLY A 132 -10.50 20.34 12.75
CA GLY A 132 -9.36 20.97 13.44
C GLY A 132 -8.83 20.20 14.66
N ARG A 133 -9.50 19.13 15.07
CA ARG A 133 -9.08 18.20 16.13
C ARG A 133 -8.72 16.82 15.60
N THR A 134 -8.92 16.56 14.31
CA THR A 134 -8.76 15.26 13.64
C THR A 134 -7.46 15.25 12.84
N ILE A 135 -6.74 14.14 12.91
CA ILE A 135 -5.58 13.84 12.07
C ILE A 135 -6.08 13.08 10.84
N LEU A 136 -5.74 13.56 9.65
CA LEU A 136 -6.03 12.88 8.41
C LEU A 136 -4.86 11.95 8.06
N PHE A 137 -5.11 10.65 7.98
CA PHE A 137 -4.15 9.68 7.47
C PHE A 137 -4.42 9.43 5.99
N GLN A 138 -3.62 10.05 5.13
CA GLN A 138 -3.78 10.05 3.68
C GLN A 138 -2.89 8.98 3.05
N HIS A 139 -3.49 7.95 2.46
CA HIS A 139 -2.76 6.83 1.87
C HIS A 139 -2.29 7.08 0.44
N ASN A 140 -2.88 8.06 -0.23
CA ASN A 140 -2.54 8.50 -1.58
C ASN A 140 -2.89 9.97 -1.72
N VAL A 141 -2.29 10.65 -2.67
CA VAL A 141 -2.81 11.91 -3.19
C VAL A 141 -3.91 11.56 -4.20
N GLU A 142 -5.16 11.76 -3.79
CA GLU A 142 -6.32 11.37 -4.62
C GLU A 142 -6.34 12.10 -5.97
N THR A 143 -5.95 13.36 -6.00
CA THR A 143 -5.82 14.14 -7.25
C THR A 143 -4.88 13.46 -8.23
N VAL A 144 -3.70 13.00 -7.78
CA VAL A 144 -2.72 12.33 -8.65
C VAL A 144 -3.28 11.02 -9.20
N LEU A 145 -4.04 10.26 -8.40
CA LEU A 145 -4.68 9.04 -8.88
C LEU A 145 -5.70 9.34 -9.99
N TRP A 146 -6.54 10.37 -9.80
CA TRP A 146 -7.51 10.77 -10.81
C TRP A 146 -6.86 11.31 -12.09
N ASP A 147 -5.78 12.08 -11.98
CA ASP A 147 -5.02 12.58 -13.14
C ASP A 147 -4.41 11.40 -13.94
N ARG A 148 -3.89 10.36 -13.27
CA ARG A 148 -3.37 9.14 -13.92
C ARG A 148 -4.49 8.34 -14.60
N MET A 149 -5.63 8.16 -13.94
CA MET A 149 -6.79 7.51 -14.54
C MET A 149 -7.28 8.26 -15.78
N LEU A 150 -7.30 9.59 -15.73
CA LEU A 150 -7.66 10.43 -16.87
C LEU A 150 -6.67 10.27 -18.03
N ALA A 151 -5.38 10.19 -17.75
CA ALA A 151 -4.33 10.05 -18.75
C ALA A 151 -4.38 8.69 -19.48
N SER A 152 -4.74 7.62 -18.79
CA SER A 152 -4.79 6.25 -19.31
C SER A 152 -6.15 5.87 -19.94
N GLU A 153 -7.22 6.69 -19.80
CA GLU A 153 -8.55 6.34 -20.30
C GLU A 153 -8.68 6.54 -21.82
N PRO A 154 -8.90 5.46 -22.59
CA PRO A 154 -9.01 5.54 -24.04
C PRO A 154 -10.37 6.02 -24.55
N SER A 155 -11.44 5.85 -23.77
CA SER A 155 -12.80 6.22 -24.17
C SER A 155 -13.04 7.73 -24.01
N LEU A 156 -13.37 8.42 -25.07
CA LEU A 156 -13.63 9.88 -25.03
C LEU A 156 -14.74 10.27 -24.04
N LEU A 157 -15.82 9.49 -23.97
CA LEU A 157 -16.93 9.77 -23.03
C LEU A 157 -16.50 9.59 -21.57
N ARG A 158 -15.78 8.50 -21.26
CA ARG A 158 -15.25 8.27 -19.91
C ARG A 158 -14.17 9.28 -19.56
N ARG A 159 -13.34 9.67 -20.52
CA ARG A 159 -12.30 10.69 -20.36
C ARG A 159 -12.90 12.05 -19.96
N LEU A 160 -14.05 12.43 -20.57
CA LEU A 160 -14.77 13.64 -20.17
C LEU A 160 -15.26 13.55 -18.72
N LEU A 161 -15.85 12.41 -18.34
CA LEU A 161 -16.32 12.17 -16.97
C LEU A 161 -15.14 12.20 -15.97
N TYR A 162 -14.04 11.54 -16.29
CA TYR A 162 -12.83 11.52 -15.44
C TYR A 162 -12.22 12.92 -15.30
N ARG A 163 -12.24 13.73 -16.37
CA ARG A 163 -11.79 15.13 -16.31
C ARG A 163 -12.62 15.97 -15.35
N LEU A 164 -13.93 15.80 -15.35
CA LEU A 164 -14.85 16.49 -14.43
C LEU A 164 -14.59 16.05 -12.97
N GLU A 165 -14.50 14.74 -12.72
CA GLU A 165 -14.26 14.21 -11.38
C GLU A 165 -12.85 14.51 -10.87
N ALA A 166 -11.82 14.49 -11.72
CA ALA A 166 -10.45 14.91 -11.38
C ALA A 166 -10.42 16.39 -10.94
N GLY A 167 -11.10 17.26 -11.68
CA GLY A 167 -11.22 18.68 -11.31
C GLY A 167 -11.98 18.91 -10.00
N ARG A 168 -12.98 18.07 -9.70
CA ARG A 168 -13.70 18.10 -8.41
C ARG A 168 -12.82 17.58 -7.28
N MET A 169 -12.11 16.46 -7.52
CA MET A 169 -11.23 15.86 -6.53
C MET A 169 -10.12 16.83 -6.14
N ARG A 170 -9.47 17.46 -7.11
CA ARG A 170 -8.45 18.47 -6.86
C ARG A 170 -8.96 19.61 -5.98
N ARG A 171 -10.12 20.19 -6.35
CA ARG A 171 -10.72 21.26 -5.54
C ARG A 171 -11.08 20.81 -4.14
N TYR A 172 -11.64 19.60 -4.00
CA TYR A 172 -12.03 19.06 -2.71
C TYR A 172 -10.81 18.78 -1.84
N GLU A 173 -9.84 18.04 -2.35
CA GLU A 173 -8.61 17.66 -1.63
C GLU A 173 -7.85 18.92 -1.19
N CYS A 174 -7.49 19.82 -2.10
CA CYS A 174 -6.77 21.05 -1.79
C CYS A 174 -7.51 21.96 -0.78
N SER A 175 -8.84 22.02 -0.84
CA SER A 175 -9.63 22.84 0.08
C SER A 175 -9.90 22.20 1.44
N SER A 176 -9.71 20.90 1.56
CA SER A 176 -10.09 20.10 2.74
C SER A 176 -8.90 19.74 3.64
N ILE A 177 -7.77 19.33 3.05
CA ILE A 177 -6.63 18.80 3.82
C ILE A 177 -6.09 19.81 4.84
N GLY A 178 -6.00 21.10 4.49
CA GLY A 178 -5.53 22.16 5.37
C GLY A 178 -6.45 22.47 6.58
N LYS A 179 -7.66 21.91 6.60
CA LYS A 179 -8.61 22.09 7.70
C LYS A 179 -8.43 21.07 8.83
N PHE A 180 -7.71 19.99 8.57
CA PHE A 180 -7.36 19.01 9.59
C PHE A 180 -6.28 19.53 10.53
N LYS A 181 -6.24 19.01 11.77
CA LYS A 181 -5.22 19.34 12.76
C LYS A 181 -3.83 19.05 12.22
N HIS A 182 -3.67 17.89 11.60
CA HIS A 182 -2.44 17.37 11.04
C HIS A 182 -2.75 16.39 9.92
N VAL A 183 -1.84 16.23 8.97
CA VAL A 183 -1.95 15.26 7.88
C VAL A 183 -0.76 14.30 7.95
N ILE A 184 -1.02 13.01 7.83
CA ILE A 184 0.00 11.98 7.69
C ILE A 184 -0.01 11.51 6.24
N ALA A 185 1.06 11.78 5.52
CA ALA A 185 1.34 11.27 4.18
C ALA A 185 2.09 9.94 4.26
N VAL A 186 2.14 9.19 3.18
CA VAL A 186 2.83 7.89 3.14
C VAL A 186 4.17 7.91 2.42
N SER A 187 4.51 9.04 1.80
CA SER A 187 5.81 9.25 1.15
C SER A 187 6.19 10.73 1.18
N GLU A 188 7.49 11.01 1.04
CA GLU A 188 7.98 12.39 0.90
C GLU A 188 7.46 13.04 -0.38
N GLN A 189 7.18 12.25 -1.41
CA GLN A 189 6.60 12.71 -2.67
C GLN A 189 5.16 13.22 -2.47
N ASP A 190 4.34 12.46 -1.71
CA ASP A 190 2.98 12.88 -1.34
C ASP A 190 3.01 14.12 -0.45
N ARG A 191 3.94 14.17 0.53
CA ARG A 191 4.16 15.33 1.37
C ARG A 191 4.51 16.58 0.55
N ALA A 192 5.44 16.45 -0.39
CA ALA A 192 5.84 17.57 -1.25
C ALA A 192 4.67 18.09 -2.10
N TYR A 193 3.82 17.19 -2.61
CA TYR A 193 2.60 17.59 -3.33
C TYR A 193 1.61 18.32 -2.41
N MET A 194 1.31 17.78 -1.23
CA MET A 194 0.36 18.38 -0.28
C MET A 194 0.86 19.71 0.29
N SER A 195 2.19 19.90 0.40
CA SER A 195 2.80 21.14 0.87
C SER A 195 2.52 22.35 -0.02
N GLN A 196 2.02 22.12 -1.24
CA GLN A 196 1.54 23.19 -2.12
C GLN A 196 0.21 23.81 -1.65
N PHE A 197 -0.54 23.14 -0.78
CA PHE A 197 -1.89 23.52 -0.37
C PHE A 197 -2.05 23.74 1.13
N MET A 198 -1.05 23.36 1.92
CA MET A 198 -1.04 23.57 3.36
C MET A 198 0.39 23.68 3.90
N PRO A 199 0.59 24.32 5.08
CA PRO A 199 1.91 24.44 5.69
C PRO A 199 2.57 23.07 5.91
N GLY A 200 3.82 22.94 5.45
CA GLY A 200 4.55 21.66 5.49
C GLY A 200 4.80 21.11 6.89
N GLU A 201 4.85 21.98 7.92
CA GLU A 201 4.96 21.58 9.33
C GLU A 201 3.73 20.83 9.84
N LYS A 202 2.59 20.95 9.17
CA LYS A 202 1.37 20.19 9.45
C LYS A 202 1.31 18.84 8.74
N ILE A 203 2.36 18.46 8.00
CA ILE A 203 2.41 17.21 7.26
C ILE A 203 3.60 16.39 7.75
N SER A 204 3.31 15.21 8.29
CA SER A 204 4.33 14.20 8.62
C SER A 204 4.28 13.04 7.63
N VAL A 205 5.38 12.32 7.50
CA VAL A 205 5.44 11.11 6.67
C VAL A 205 5.52 9.88 7.56
N VAL A 206 4.61 8.94 7.31
CA VAL A 206 4.67 7.58 7.85
C VAL A 206 4.70 6.62 6.68
N PRO A 207 5.86 6.05 6.36
CA PRO A 207 6.00 5.17 5.21
C PRO A 207 5.18 3.90 5.38
N THR A 208 5.01 3.17 4.30
CA THR A 208 4.46 1.81 4.40
C THR A 208 5.44 0.90 5.12
N GLY A 209 4.90 -0.09 5.83
CA GLY A 209 5.70 -1.10 6.52
C GLY A 209 5.74 -2.44 5.79
N VAL A 210 6.52 -3.34 6.33
CA VAL A 210 6.61 -4.75 5.95
C VAL A 210 6.64 -5.63 7.20
N ASP A 211 6.11 -6.83 7.08
CA ASP A 211 6.17 -7.82 8.16
C ASP A 211 7.55 -8.52 8.14
N LEU A 212 8.44 -8.07 9.02
CA LEU A 212 9.80 -8.61 9.13
C LEU A 212 9.86 -9.99 9.82
N GLU A 213 8.78 -10.42 10.46
CA GLU A 213 8.69 -11.78 11.02
C GLU A 213 8.29 -12.76 9.92
N GLN A 214 7.30 -12.39 9.10
CA GLN A 214 6.84 -13.18 7.96
C GLN A 214 7.88 -13.21 6.84
N PHE A 215 8.44 -12.05 6.47
CA PHE A 215 9.44 -11.88 5.42
C PHE A 215 10.82 -11.76 6.06
N ARG A 216 11.37 -12.88 6.49
CA ARG A 216 12.70 -12.93 7.09
C ARG A 216 13.72 -13.50 6.12
N ALA A 217 14.83 -12.80 5.96
CA ALA A 217 15.95 -13.29 5.15
C ALA A 217 16.40 -14.68 5.66
N ALA A 218 16.47 -15.62 4.74
CA ALA A 218 17.01 -16.96 5.00
C ALA A 218 18.28 -17.13 4.15
N SER A 219 19.32 -17.66 4.75
CA SER A 219 20.59 -17.96 4.08
C SER A 219 20.48 -19.19 3.18
N ASP A 220 19.47 -20.02 3.43
CA ASP A 220 19.17 -21.27 2.75
C ASP A 220 17.92 -21.18 1.90
N GLY A 221 17.81 -22.03 0.92
CA GLY A 221 16.61 -22.19 0.08
C GLY A 221 16.64 -21.47 -1.27
N GLN A 222 17.75 -20.81 -1.67
CA GLN A 222 17.89 -20.33 -3.05
C GLN A 222 17.88 -21.52 -4.02
N ALA A 223 17.24 -21.33 -5.17
CA ALA A 223 17.24 -22.31 -6.24
C ALA A 223 18.68 -22.58 -6.74
N ASN A 224 18.94 -23.80 -7.17
CA ASN A 224 20.22 -24.15 -7.78
C ASN A 224 20.46 -23.46 -9.14
N GLU A 225 19.37 -23.04 -9.80
CA GLU A 225 19.40 -22.33 -11.07
C GLU A 225 19.11 -20.84 -10.87
N PRO A 226 19.63 -19.96 -11.76
CA PRO A 226 19.37 -18.52 -11.71
C PRO A 226 17.86 -18.22 -11.85
N LEU A 227 17.19 -18.02 -10.74
CA LEU A 227 15.73 -17.77 -10.71
C LEU A 227 15.44 -16.27 -10.56
N VAL A 228 14.81 -15.70 -11.57
CA VAL A 228 14.23 -14.35 -11.56
C VAL A 228 12.75 -14.46 -11.20
N MET A 229 12.23 -13.57 -10.36
CA MET A 229 10.86 -13.67 -9.88
C MET A 229 10.12 -12.34 -9.93
N PHE A 230 8.82 -12.40 -10.25
CA PHE A 230 7.87 -11.31 -10.06
C PHE A 230 6.73 -11.78 -9.17
N THR A 231 6.21 -10.90 -8.31
CA THR A 231 5.04 -11.19 -7.46
C THR A 231 3.93 -10.17 -7.67
N GLY A 232 2.66 -10.62 -7.63
CA GLY A 232 1.51 -9.70 -7.67
C GLY A 232 0.20 -10.35 -8.07
N THR A 233 -0.90 -9.61 -7.93
CA THR A 233 -2.22 -10.03 -8.42
C THR A 233 -2.27 -9.88 -9.94
N MET A 234 -2.55 -10.97 -10.67
CA MET A 234 -2.38 -11.06 -12.13
C MET A 234 -3.66 -10.72 -12.93
N ASN A 235 -4.68 -10.17 -12.28
CA ASN A 235 -5.81 -9.46 -12.91
C ASN A 235 -5.72 -7.94 -12.70
N PHE A 236 -4.66 -7.45 -12.09
CA PHE A 236 -4.41 -6.02 -11.90
C PHE A 236 -3.57 -5.49 -13.06
N GLU A 237 -4.11 -4.53 -13.80
CA GLU A 237 -3.55 -4.03 -15.05
C GLU A 237 -2.05 -3.66 -14.99
N PRO A 238 -1.56 -2.90 -13.99
CA PRO A 238 -0.13 -2.60 -13.90
C PRO A 238 0.77 -3.83 -13.78
N ASN A 239 0.31 -4.89 -13.10
CA ASN A 239 1.08 -6.13 -12.99
C ASN A 239 1.07 -6.90 -14.30
N MET A 240 -0.10 -6.97 -14.99
CA MET A 240 -0.21 -7.61 -16.30
C MET A 240 0.69 -6.95 -17.32
N ASP A 241 0.62 -5.62 -17.45
CA ASP A 241 1.48 -4.83 -18.33
C ASP A 241 2.96 -5.05 -18.01
N GLY A 242 3.33 -5.00 -16.73
CA GLY A 242 4.72 -5.17 -16.31
C GLY A 242 5.30 -6.54 -16.63
N VAL A 243 4.56 -7.64 -16.37
CA VAL A 243 5.06 -8.99 -16.72
C VAL A 243 5.08 -9.22 -18.23
N GLU A 244 4.11 -8.71 -18.97
CA GLU A 244 4.09 -8.79 -20.43
C GLU A 244 5.28 -8.03 -21.03
N TYR A 245 5.54 -6.81 -20.59
CA TYR A 245 6.70 -6.03 -20.99
C TYR A 245 8.02 -6.75 -20.67
N PHE A 246 8.14 -7.30 -19.44
CA PHE A 246 9.32 -8.06 -19.05
C PHE A 246 9.55 -9.28 -19.96
N CYS A 247 8.52 -10.07 -20.19
CA CYS A 247 8.61 -11.27 -21.01
C CYS A 247 8.94 -10.98 -22.47
N ARG A 248 8.43 -9.88 -23.04
CA ARG A 248 8.63 -9.56 -24.45
C ARG A 248 9.92 -8.80 -24.73
N GLU A 249 10.24 -7.82 -23.89
CA GLU A 249 11.33 -6.89 -24.18
C GLU A 249 12.61 -7.16 -23.36
N ILE A 250 12.50 -7.68 -22.15
CA ILE A 250 13.62 -7.84 -21.22
C ILE A 250 14.12 -9.28 -21.19
N TRP A 251 13.22 -10.25 -20.99
CA TRP A 251 13.57 -11.65 -20.78
C TRP A 251 14.37 -12.28 -21.92
N PRO A 252 14.10 -12.04 -23.21
CA PRO A 252 14.92 -12.57 -24.29
C PRO A 252 16.37 -12.08 -24.27
N ARG A 253 16.63 -10.87 -23.76
CA ARG A 253 17.98 -10.34 -23.58
C ARG A 253 18.71 -11.05 -22.44
N VAL A 254 17.98 -11.31 -21.34
CA VAL A 254 18.51 -12.05 -20.19
C VAL A 254 18.89 -13.48 -20.60
N LEU A 255 18.02 -14.21 -21.31
CA LEU A 255 18.25 -15.58 -21.74
C LEU A 255 19.44 -15.70 -22.69
N ARG A 256 19.65 -14.74 -23.60
CA ARG A 256 20.85 -14.75 -24.48
C ARG A 256 22.16 -14.70 -23.68
N ALA A 257 22.14 -13.99 -22.55
CA ALA A 257 23.31 -13.84 -21.69
C ALA A 257 23.43 -14.97 -20.64
N VAL A 258 22.30 -15.47 -20.12
CA VAL A 258 22.22 -16.51 -19.07
C VAL A 258 21.21 -17.59 -19.53
N PRO A 259 21.61 -18.54 -20.40
CA PRO A 259 20.67 -19.49 -21.03
C PRO A 259 19.95 -20.43 -20.08
N ASN A 260 20.52 -20.69 -18.89
CA ASN A 260 19.90 -21.53 -17.85
C ASN A 260 19.05 -20.73 -16.87
N ALA A 261 18.81 -19.43 -17.10
CA ALA A 261 17.95 -18.64 -16.23
C ALA A 261 16.47 -19.06 -16.35
N ARG A 262 15.75 -18.97 -15.24
CA ARG A 262 14.31 -19.21 -15.14
C ARG A 262 13.61 -17.94 -14.68
N PHE A 263 12.39 -17.71 -15.20
CA PHE A 263 11.54 -16.62 -14.74
C PHE A 263 10.25 -17.18 -14.15
N ARG A 264 9.89 -16.76 -12.94
CA ARG A 264 8.68 -17.21 -12.26
C ARG A 264 7.77 -16.03 -11.97
N ILE A 265 6.53 -16.10 -12.45
CA ILE A 265 5.46 -15.13 -12.20
C ILE A 265 4.57 -15.74 -11.11
N VAL A 266 4.66 -15.21 -9.89
CA VAL A 266 3.90 -15.70 -8.73
C VAL A 266 2.76 -14.77 -8.41
N GLY A 267 1.53 -15.27 -8.43
CA GLY A 267 0.39 -14.46 -8.01
C GLY A 267 -0.97 -14.99 -8.38
N LYS A 268 -1.96 -14.51 -7.65
CA LYS A 268 -3.35 -14.95 -7.79
C LYS A 268 -4.02 -14.41 -9.06
N GLU A 269 -5.03 -15.16 -9.51
CA GLU A 269 -5.96 -14.76 -10.56
C GLU A 269 -5.29 -14.40 -11.92
N PRO A 270 -4.37 -15.23 -12.45
CA PRO A 270 -3.77 -14.94 -13.75
C PRO A 270 -4.83 -15.02 -14.85
N VAL A 271 -4.98 -13.90 -15.57
CA VAL A 271 -5.84 -13.83 -16.77
C VAL A 271 -5.22 -14.62 -17.92
N ALA A 272 -6.03 -14.92 -18.95
CA ALA A 272 -5.58 -15.71 -20.10
C ALA A 272 -4.33 -15.14 -20.78
N ALA A 273 -4.19 -13.82 -20.87
CA ALA A 273 -3.02 -13.16 -21.43
C ALA A 273 -1.73 -13.49 -20.66
N VAL A 274 -1.79 -13.45 -19.32
CA VAL A 274 -0.65 -13.79 -18.46
C VAL A 274 -0.33 -15.29 -18.51
N ARG A 275 -1.35 -16.16 -18.52
CA ARG A 275 -1.12 -17.62 -18.65
C ARG A 275 -0.41 -18.01 -19.96
N LYS A 276 -0.67 -17.28 -21.05
CA LYS A 276 -0.01 -17.49 -22.35
C LYS A 276 1.48 -17.11 -22.37
N LEU A 277 1.98 -16.40 -21.37
CA LEU A 277 3.41 -16.10 -21.25
C LEU A 277 4.24 -17.30 -20.79
N ALA A 278 3.60 -18.35 -20.26
CA ALA A 278 4.29 -19.57 -19.85
C ALA A 278 5.02 -20.22 -21.02
N SER A 279 6.24 -20.66 -20.77
CA SER A 279 7.13 -21.35 -21.73
C SER A 279 8.10 -22.28 -20.98
N GLU A 280 9.03 -22.89 -21.69
CA GLU A 280 10.06 -23.73 -21.04
C GLU A 280 10.89 -22.95 -19.99
N THR A 281 11.05 -21.64 -20.16
CA THR A 281 11.86 -20.79 -19.27
C THR A 281 11.03 -19.84 -18.40
N ILE A 282 9.71 -19.80 -18.59
CA ILE A 282 8.78 -18.93 -17.87
C ILE A 282 7.69 -19.77 -17.21
N GLU A 283 7.62 -19.72 -15.90
CA GLU A 283 6.58 -20.36 -15.06
C GLU A 283 5.54 -19.33 -14.60
N VAL A 284 4.25 -19.66 -14.74
CA VAL A 284 3.13 -18.89 -14.18
C VAL A 284 2.43 -19.76 -13.15
N THR A 285 2.63 -19.49 -11.86
CA THR A 285 2.17 -20.38 -10.77
C THR A 285 0.67 -20.29 -10.50
N GLY A 286 0.06 -19.14 -10.72
CA GLY A 286 -1.27 -18.83 -10.18
C GLY A 286 -1.21 -18.55 -8.68
N THR A 287 -2.33 -18.81 -7.99
CA THR A 287 -2.44 -18.64 -6.54
C THR A 287 -1.58 -19.70 -5.83
N VAL A 288 -0.72 -19.25 -4.93
CA VAL A 288 0.15 -20.09 -4.12
C VAL A 288 -0.21 -19.97 -2.63
N PRO A 289 0.02 -21.02 -1.83
CA PRO A 289 -0.21 -20.95 -0.38
C PRO A 289 0.67 -19.92 0.32
N SER A 290 1.92 -19.78 -0.13
CA SER A 290 2.93 -18.89 0.47
C SER A 290 3.79 -18.25 -0.60
N VAL A 291 3.78 -16.93 -0.68
CA VAL A 291 4.71 -16.16 -1.53
C VAL A 291 6.14 -16.21 -0.95
N VAL A 292 6.25 -16.34 0.37
CA VAL A 292 7.54 -16.40 1.08
C VAL A 292 8.38 -17.58 0.58
N ASP A 293 7.78 -18.76 0.41
CA ASP A 293 8.51 -19.96 -0.03
C ASP A 293 9.03 -19.84 -1.47
N HIS A 294 8.34 -19.09 -2.31
CA HIS A 294 8.82 -18.74 -3.65
C HIS A 294 9.92 -17.68 -3.61
N LEU A 295 9.76 -16.63 -2.76
CA LEU A 295 10.78 -15.59 -2.59
C LEU A 295 12.08 -16.15 -2.06
N LYS A 296 12.05 -17.15 -1.18
CA LYS A 296 13.27 -17.85 -0.69
C LYS A 296 14.12 -18.41 -1.84
N GLN A 297 13.47 -18.91 -2.90
CA GLN A 297 14.15 -19.52 -4.03
C GLN A 297 14.72 -18.47 -5.01
N ALA A 298 14.18 -17.27 -5.05
CA ALA A 298 14.58 -16.26 -6.02
C ALA A 298 16.01 -15.75 -5.80
N TRP A 299 16.75 -15.55 -6.88
CA TRP A 299 18.02 -14.84 -6.89
C TRP A 299 17.79 -13.34 -7.06
N VAL A 300 16.86 -12.98 -7.96
CA VAL A 300 16.56 -11.59 -8.29
C VAL A 300 15.06 -11.41 -8.32
N LEU A 301 14.56 -10.40 -7.59
CA LEU A 301 13.20 -9.92 -7.71
C LEU A 301 13.15 -8.80 -8.76
N VAL A 302 12.16 -8.85 -9.65
CA VAL A 302 11.97 -7.81 -10.68
C VAL A 302 10.62 -7.13 -10.51
N VAL A 303 10.60 -5.79 -10.67
CA VAL A 303 9.37 -4.99 -10.59
C VAL A 303 9.32 -4.03 -11.80
N PRO A 304 9.06 -4.55 -13.01
CA PRO A 304 9.13 -3.82 -14.28
C PRO A 304 7.85 -3.03 -14.60
N LEU A 305 7.28 -2.33 -13.59
CA LEU A 305 6.01 -1.62 -13.74
C LEU A 305 6.21 -0.32 -14.51
N ARG A 306 5.38 -0.07 -15.53
CA ARG A 306 5.38 1.14 -16.34
C ARG A 306 4.25 2.11 -16.01
N MET A 307 3.29 1.64 -15.19
CA MET A 307 2.13 2.40 -14.79
C MET A 307 1.65 2.00 -13.39
N GLY A 308 0.66 2.73 -12.87
CA GLY A 308 -0.03 2.46 -11.63
C GLY A 308 0.37 3.45 -10.52
N GLY A 309 -0.35 3.38 -9.42
CA GLY A 309 -0.15 4.21 -8.21
C GLY A 309 -0.05 3.35 -6.95
N GLY A 310 0.22 4.00 -5.82
CA GLY A 310 0.32 3.37 -4.52
C GLY A 310 1.67 2.67 -4.27
N THR A 311 1.93 2.33 -3.01
CA THR A 311 3.19 1.77 -2.57
C THR A 311 3.35 0.31 -2.97
N ARG A 312 4.50 -0.05 -3.51
CA ARG A 312 4.82 -1.40 -3.99
C ARG A 312 5.41 -2.26 -2.88
N LEU A 313 4.56 -2.76 -1.96
CA LEU A 313 4.95 -3.62 -0.83
C LEU A 313 5.92 -4.75 -1.23
N LYS A 314 5.72 -5.34 -2.41
CA LYS A 314 6.56 -6.43 -2.94
C LYS A 314 8.06 -6.11 -2.97
N ILE A 315 8.46 -4.83 -3.09
CA ILE A 315 9.87 -4.43 -3.03
C ILE A 315 10.36 -4.57 -1.60
N TYR A 316 9.64 -4.05 -0.60
CA TYR A 316 10.04 -4.22 0.81
C TYR A 316 9.98 -5.69 1.26
N GLU A 317 9.02 -6.47 0.76
CA GLU A 317 8.95 -7.92 0.99
C GLU A 317 10.18 -8.63 0.44
N GLY A 318 10.59 -8.31 -0.80
CA GLY A 318 11.81 -8.83 -1.41
C GLY A 318 13.08 -8.41 -0.66
N MET A 319 13.17 -7.13 -0.26
CA MET A 319 14.29 -6.61 0.52
C MET A 319 14.39 -7.30 1.90
N ALA A 320 13.25 -7.52 2.57
CA ALA A 320 13.19 -8.21 3.86
C ALA A 320 13.60 -9.68 3.73
N MET A 321 13.32 -10.31 2.59
CA MET A 321 13.81 -11.65 2.26
C MET A 321 15.30 -11.68 1.82
N GLY A 322 15.97 -10.52 1.82
CA GLY A 322 17.34 -10.41 1.33
C GLY A 322 17.47 -10.73 -0.16
N ARG A 323 16.52 -10.30 -0.97
CA ARG A 323 16.58 -10.52 -2.44
C ARG A 323 17.07 -9.26 -3.14
N ALA A 324 18.06 -9.42 -4.00
CA ALA A 324 18.50 -8.35 -4.89
C ALA A 324 17.32 -7.96 -5.81
N THR A 325 17.01 -6.67 -5.89
CA THR A 325 15.81 -6.19 -6.60
C THR A 325 16.19 -5.24 -7.74
N VAL A 326 15.58 -5.46 -8.90
CA VAL A 326 15.61 -4.54 -10.04
C VAL A 326 14.21 -4.01 -10.28
N SER A 327 14.04 -2.69 -10.33
CA SER A 327 12.74 -2.05 -10.53
C SER A 327 12.84 -0.93 -11.56
N THR A 328 11.72 -0.56 -12.15
CA THR A 328 11.58 0.76 -12.79
C THR A 328 11.44 1.84 -11.69
N THR A 329 11.68 3.09 -12.06
CA THR A 329 11.42 4.24 -11.19
C THR A 329 9.95 4.29 -10.75
N ILE A 330 9.02 4.02 -11.67
CA ILE A 330 7.58 3.89 -11.37
C ILE A 330 7.31 2.71 -10.44
N GLY A 331 8.00 1.59 -10.63
CA GLY A 331 7.88 0.40 -9.77
C GLY A 331 8.30 0.65 -8.33
N ALA A 332 9.24 1.56 -8.09
CA ALA A 332 9.74 1.92 -6.76
C ALA A 332 9.14 3.22 -6.20
N GLU A 333 8.16 3.82 -6.91
CA GLU A 333 7.55 5.09 -6.52
C GLU A 333 6.97 5.05 -5.11
N GLY A 334 7.25 6.09 -4.32
CA GLY A 334 6.77 6.22 -2.94
C GLY A 334 7.51 5.36 -1.91
N LEU A 335 8.55 4.64 -2.31
CA LEU A 335 9.44 3.90 -1.42
C LEU A 335 10.72 4.70 -1.13
N ASP A 336 11.20 4.62 0.09
CA ASP A 336 12.48 5.20 0.48
C ASP A 336 13.61 4.17 0.23
N VAL A 337 13.98 4.05 -1.04
CA VAL A 337 15.04 3.17 -1.55
C VAL A 337 16.09 3.96 -2.31
N ARG A 338 17.32 3.48 -2.33
CA ARG A 338 18.47 4.18 -2.93
C ARG A 338 19.02 3.38 -4.10
N ASN A 339 18.85 3.94 -5.32
CA ASN A 339 19.41 3.37 -6.53
C ASN A 339 20.94 3.19 -6.41
N GLY A 340 21.44 2.05 -6.86
CA GLY A 340 22.88 1.70 -6.82
C GLY A 340 23.37 1.26 -5.42
N LYS A 341 22.51 1.28 -4.40
CA LYS A 341 22.86 0.85 -3.04
C LYS A 341 22.03 -0.35 -2.58
N ASP A 342 20.73 -0.17 -2.40
CA ASP A 342 19.82 -1.19 -1.87
C ASP A 342 18.82 -1.72 -2.93
N ILE A 343 18.77 -1.09 -4.09
CA ILE A 343 17.99 -1.47 -5.25
C ILE A 343 18.70 -1.01 -6.53
N ILE A 344 18.41 -1.62 -7.68
CA ILE A 344 18.79 -1.11 -9.00
C ILE A 344 17.53 -0.57 -9.69
N LEU A 345 17.55 0.71 -10.09
CA LEU A 345 16.47 1.32 -10.87
C LEU A 345 16.89 1.42 -12.33
N ALA A 346 16.04 0.90 -13.21
CA ALA A 346 16.26 0.94 -14.66
C ALA A 346 14.90 1.02 -15.40
N ASP A 347 14.71 2.05 -16.20
CA ASP A 347 13.43 2.29 -16.89
C ASP A 347 13.43 1.71 -18.31
N GLU A 348 14.59 1.69 -18.97
CA GLU A 348 14.74 1.16 -20.33
C GLU A 348 14.97 -0.36 -20.33
N ALA A 349 14.39 -1.07 -21.30
CA ALA A 349 14.45 -2.53 -21.39
C ALA A 349 15.89 -3.08 -21.39
N GLU A 350 16.79 -2.41 -22.09
CA GLU A 350 18.20 -2.83 -22.19
C GLU A 350 18.92 -2.63 -20.84
N ALA A 351 18.76 -1.47 -20.21
CA ALA A 351 19.34 -1.18 -18.91
C ALA A 351 18.80 -2.14 -17.83
N PHE A 352 17.50 -2.43 -17.85
CA PHE A 352 16.86 -3.38 -16.94
C PHE A 352 17.42 -4.81 -17.14
N ALA A 353 17.52 -5.25 -18.40
CA ALA A 353 18.10 -6.56 -18.72
C ALA A 353 19.56 -6.65 -18.24
N ASN A 354 20.37 -5.62 -18.49
CA ASN A 354 21.77 -5.58 -18.06
C ASN A 354 21.91 -5.63 -16.52
N ALA A 355 21.02 -4.95 -15.79
CA ALA A 355 20.97 -5.01 -14.32
C ALA A 355 20.68 -6.45 -13.84
N VAL A 356 19.66 -7.11 -14.42
CA VAL A 356 19.33 -8.50 -14.09
C VAL A 356 20.50 -9.44 -14.42
N ILE A 357 21.08 -9.34 -15.62
CA ILE A 357 22.24 -10.15 -16.06
C ILE A 357 23.42 -9.99 -15.11
N THR A 358 23.71 -8.76 -14.70
CA THR A 358 24.79 -8.47 -13.75
C THR A 358 24.58 -9.19 -12.43
N LEU A 359 23.38 -9.10 -11.86
CA LEU A 359 23.05 -9.77 -10.60
C LEU A 359 23.06 -11.30 -10.71
N LEU A 360 22.71 -11.85 -11.88
CA LEU A 360 22.75 -13.30 -12.11
C LEU A 360 24.18 -13.81 -12.29
N ARG A 361 25.07 -13.06 -12.97
CA ARG A 361 26.43 -13.47 -13.30
C ARG A 361 27.47 -13.14 -12.23
N GLN A 362 27.20 -12.15 -11.37
CA GLN A 362 28.15 -11.64 -10.39
C GLN A 362 27.62 -11.87 -8.96
N PRO A 363 27.92 -13.05 -8.36
CA PRO A 363 27.41 -13.40 -7.02
C PRO A 363 27.77 -12.37 -5.94
N GLU A 364 29.00 -11.83 -5.99
CA GLU A 364 29.45 -10.85 -4.99
C GLU A 364 28.67 -9.53 -5.09
N MET A 365 28.38 -9.08 -6.31
CA MET A 365 27.51 -7.90 -6.49
C MET A 365 26.10 -8.19 -6.01
N ARG A 366 25.53 -9.35 -6.33
CA ARG A 366 24.20 -9.75 -5.86
C ARG A 366 24.15 -9.77 -4.32
N LYS A 367 25.09 -10.43 -3.66
CA LYS A 367 25.20 -10.47 -2.19
C LYS A 367 25.29 -9.08 -1.57
N ARG A 368 26.03 -8.16 -2.20
CA ARG A 368 26.11 -6.79 -1.73
C ARG A 368 24.75 -6.10 -1.72
N TYR A 369 23.94 -6.27 -2.80
CA TYR A 369 22.58 -5.71 -2.86
C TYR A 369 21.64 -6.43 -1.89
N GLU A 370 21.72 -7.75 -1.77
CA GLU A 370 20.94 -8.56 -0.84
C GLU A 370 21.13 -8.07 0.61
N HIS A 371 22.39 -7.88 1.02
CA HIS A 371 22.73 -7.38 2.36
C HIS A 371 22.25 -5.95 2.57
N ALA A 372 22.55 -5.05 1.64
CA ALA A 372 22.15 -3.64 1.73
C ALA A 372 20.62 -3.47 1.73
N ALA A 373 19.89 -4.29 0.97
CA ALA A 373 18.43 -4.31 0.95
C ALA A 373 17.87 -4.77 2.31
N ALA A 374 18.38 -5.89 2.85
CA ALA A 374 17.95 -6.42 4.13
C ALA A 374 18.22 -5.45 5.29
N GLU A 375 19.36 -4.76 5.29
CA GLU A 375 19.68 -3.72 6.26
C GLU A 375 18.74 -2.51 6.13
N ALA A 376 18.56 -2.00 4.91
CA ALA A 376 17.77 -0.80 4.66
C ALA A 376 16.30 -0.96 5.05
N VAL A 377 15.73 -2.16 4.87
CA VAL A 377 14.30 -2.42 5.11
C VAL A 377 13.95 -2.56 6.60
N THR A 378 14.91 -2.78 7.49
CA THR A 378 14.66 -2.99 8.94
C THR A 378 13.88 -1.84 9.57
N ARG A 379 14.13 -0.60 9.14
CA ARG A 379 13.43 0.61 9.61
C ARG A 379 11.96 0.68 9.19
N PHE A 380 11.53 -0.16 8.25
CA PHE A 380 10.16 -0.22 7.74
C PHE A 380 9.38 -1.41 8.32
N GLY A 381 9.88 -2.08 9.38
CA GLY A 381 9.06 -3.03 10.14
C GLY A 381 7.81 -2.34 10.71
N TRP A 382 6.67 -3.04 10.77
CA TRP A 382 5.42 -2.44 11.22
C TRP A 382 5.49 -1.87 12.64
N SER A 383 6.34 -2.40 13.53
CA SER A 383 6.57 -1.82 14.86
C SER A 383 7.20 -0.42 14.76
N SER A 384 8.28 -0.25 13.98
CA SER A 384 8.94 1.05 13.79
C SER A 384 8.03 2.08 13.10
N VAL A 385 7.23 1.61 12.14
CA VAL A 385 6.23 2.45 11.46
C VAL A 385 5.16 2.93 12.45
N ALA A 386 4.64 2.03 13.29
CA ALA A 386 3.65 2.37 14.31
C ALA A 386 4.22 3.28 15.40
N GLU A 387 5.47 3.10 15.82
CA GLU A 387 6.15 4.02 16.75
C GLU A 387 6.24 5.44 16.20
N THR A 388 6.57 5.56 14.90
CA THR A 388 6.56 6.86 14.22
C THR A 388 5.16 7.47 14.22
N PHE A 389 4.14 6.65 13.96
CA PHE A 389 2.75 7.08 13.99
C PHE A 389 2.35 7.57 15.40
N VAL A 390 2.68 6.81 16.44
CA VAL A 390 2.42 7.19 17.87
C VAL A 390 3.04 8.53 18.22
N ARG A 391 4.29 8.77 17.84
CA ARG A 391 4.96 10.06 18.09
C ARG A 391 4.23 11.24 17.45
N ILE A 392 3.71 11.05 16.24
CA ILE A 392 2.91 12.08 15.55
C ILE A 392 1.57 12.32 16.27
N LEU A 393 0.96 11.28 16.83
CA LEU A 393 -0.24 11.43 17.64
C LEU A 393 0.00 12.17 18.98
N GLY A 394 1.26 12.44 19.35
CA GLY A 394 1.65 13.06 20.61
C GLY A 394 1.84 12.06 21.76
N GLY A 395 1.95 10.77 21.45
CA GLY A 395 2.16 9.70 22.41
C GLY A 395 3.63 9.42 22.71
N GLN A 396 3.87 8.80 23.87
CA GLN A 396 5.17 8.22 24.22
C GLN A 396 5.22 6.76 23.76
N VAL A 397 6.35 6.36 23.20
CA VAL A 397 6.61 4.96 22.87
C VAL A 397 7.08 4.26 24.16
N PRO A 398 6.48 3.14 24.57
CA PRO A 398 6.92 2.42 25.75
C PRO A 398 8.37 1.94 25.60
N ALA A 399 9.20 2.15 26.62
CA ALA A 399 10.64 1.85 26.61
C ALA A 399 10.99 0.37 26.37
N LYS A 400 10.03 -0.54 26.52
CA LYS A 400 10.23 -1.99 26.38
C LYS A 400 10.58 -2.46 24.95
N ASN A 401 10.25 -1.66 23.93
CA ASN A 401 10.49 -2.06 22.53
C ASN A 401 11.89 -1.74 22.01
N LEU A 402 12.67 -0.93 22.72
CA LEU A 402 14.03 -0.61 22.29
C LEU A 402 15.03 -1.76 22.53
N ASN A 403 14.76 -2.65 23.50
CA ASN A 403 15.68 -3.73 23.86
C ASN A 403 15.40 -5.06 23.11
N GLU A 404 14.16 -5.33 22.68
CA GLU A 404 13.87 -6.58 21.94
C GLU A 404 14.51 -6.57 20.54
N ASN A 405 14.58 -5.41 19.88
CA ASN A 405 15.27 -5.29 18.59
C ASN A 405 16.80 -5.32 18.69
N ALA A 406 17.39 -4.90 19.81
CA ALA A 406 18.84 -4.92 20.03
C ALA A 406 19.37 -6.31 20.37
N VAL A 407 18.59 -7.12 21.07
CA VAL A 407 19.00 -8.50 21.47
C VAL A 407 18.94 -9.46 20.29
N MET A 408 18.01 -9.25 19.33
CA MET A 408 17.93 -10.09 18.12
C MET A 408 19.05 -9.81 17.11
N HIS A 409 19.68 -8.63 17.15
CA HIS A 409 20.83 -8.31 16.27
C HIS A 409 22.18 -8.77 16.81
N ALA A 410 22.33 -8.95 18.14
CA ALA A 410 23.58 -9.42 18.75
C ALA A 410 23.80 -10.95 18.64
N GLY A 411 22.73 -11.72 18.41
CA GLY A 411 22.78 -13.16 18.25
C GLY A 411 23.12 -13.66 16.85
N ALA A 412 22.95 -12.83 15.81
CA ALA A 412 23.14 -13.23 14.41
C ALA A 412 24.57 -12.97 13.87
N VAL A 413 25.46 -12.38 14.68
CA VAL A 413 26.88 -12.09 14.30
C VAL A 413 27.87 -13.09 14.92
N ARG A 414 27.41 -14.08 15.70
CA ARG A 414 28.25 -15.11 16.31
C ARG A 414 27.74 -16.53 16.06
N ALA A 415 27.48 -16.90 14.82
CA ALA A 415 27.39 -18.30 14.40
C ALA A 415 27.80 -18.41 12.92
#